data_8fff8a4beede48f9b8e53f8b52bdda51
#
_entry.id   8fff8a4beede48f9b8e53f8b52bdda51
#
_cell.length_a   1.000
_cell.length_b   1.000
_cell.length_c   1.000
_cell.angle_alpha   90.00
_cell.angle_beta   90.00
_cell.angle_gamma   90.00
#
_symmetry.space_group_name_H-M   'P 1'
#
loop_
_entity.id
_entity.type
_entity.pdbx_description
1 polymer ?
#
loop_
_entity_poly.entity_id
_entity_poly.type
_entity_poly.pdbx_seq_one_letter_code
_entity_poly.pdbx_strand_id
1 'polypeptide(L)'
;MSFPSSPRPTISPWGKIQQADQIAPGIWSVICANHGGILLSDLRQAAMPEALKLDEPVYEEDCDWALVVLGFQTELAGAETCSAGFLQLAHDTAKCWHPERYGKHTGSTVAENTSHILKTRQAYIDAIGQYCTTSAWGDWAEWVPEGKTGVIARKILAVNHLGRPTYADDELCALIDKHVYAARGEITVLRDTPHEIIPMPESLRPKRIA
;
A
#
# COMPACT_ATOMS: atom_id res chain seq x y z
N MET A 1 -0.31 13.18 -29.77
CA MET A 1 -1.65 13.84 -29.64
C MET A 1 -1.49 15.02 -28.71
N SER A 2 -2.12 16.16 -29.01
CA SER A 2 -2.15 17.32 -28.10
C SER A 2 -3.43 17.25 -27.27
N PHE A 3 -3.30 17.27 -25.94
CA PHE A 3 -4.45 17.33 -25.05
C PHE A 3 -4.83 18.76 -24.73
N PRO A 4 -6.13 19.08 -24.62
CA PRO A 4 -6.56 20.41 -24.18
C PRO A 4 -6.22 20.61 -22.69
N SER A 5 -6.00 21.87 -22.30
CA SER A 5 -5.96 22.25 -20.89
C SER A 5 -7.31 21.97 -20.25
N SER A 6 -7.32 21.53 -18.99
CA SER A 6 -8.53 21.36 -18.19
C SER A 6 -8.61 22.43 -17.10
N PRO A 7 -9.81 22.79 -16.62
CA PRO A 7 -9.97 23.71 -15.51
C PRO A 7 -9.19 23.23 -14.28
N ARG A 8 -8.71 24.19 -13.48
CA ARG A 8 -8.09 23.88 -12.19
C ARG A 8 -9.11 23.15 -11.28
N PRO A 9 -8.78 21.97 -10.75
CA PRO A 9 -9.66 21.27 -9.82
C PRO A 9 -9.75 22.02 -8.48
N THR A 10 -10.91 21.96 -7.85
CA THR A 10 -11.17 22.61 -6.55
C THR A 10 -11.51 21.59 -5.46
N ILE A 11 -11.87 20.37 -5.84
CA ILE A 11 -12.26 19.26 -4.96
C ILE A 11 -11.54 18.00 -5.43
N SER A 12 -11.17 17.18 -4.48
CA SER A 12 -10.61 15.83 -4.72
C SER A 12 -11.26 14.82 -3.76
N PRO A 13 -11.08 13.51 -3.95
CA PRO A 13 -11.51 12.50 -2.97
C PRO A 13 -10.86 12.67 -1.60
N TRP A 14 -9.68 13.30 -1.54
CA TRP A 14 -8.95 13.59 -0.30
C TRP A 14 -9.40 14.89 0.39
N GLY A 15 -10.42 15.55 -0.14
CA GLY A 15 -11.00 16.77 0.41
C GLY A 15 -10.69 18.05 -0.38
N LYS A 16 -10.76 19.19 0.32
CA LYS A 16 -10.52 20.49 -0.29
C LYS A 16 -9.06 20.65 -0.71
N ILE A 17 -8.84 20.99 -1.98
CA ILE A 17 -7.51 21.21 -2.54
C ILE A 17 -6.93 22.52 -2.01
N GLN A 18 -5.74 22.46 -1.44
CA GLN A 18 -4.96 23.60 -0.96
C GLN A 18 -4.05 24.14 -2.07
N GLN A 19 -3.39 23.23 -2.80
CA GLN A 19 -2.53 23.56 -3.93
C GLN A 19 -2.88 22.67 -5.13
N ALA A 20 -2.85 23.23 -6.33
CA ALA A 20 -2.99 22.48 -7.58
C ALA A 20 -2.08 23.08 -8.64
N ASP A 21 -1.20 22.24 -9.18
CA ASP A 21 -0.23 22.57 -10.21
C ASP A 21 -0.48 21.70 -11.45
N GLN A 22 -0.59 22.35 -12.61
CA GLN A 22 -0.78 21.62 -13.86
C GLN A 22 0.57 21.11 -14.37
N ILE A 23 0.79 19.79 -14.29
CA ILE A 23 2.02 19.13 -14.78
C ILE A 23 2.07 19.14 -16.31
N ALA A 24 0.92 18.83 -16.91
CA ALA A 24 0.70 18.88 -18.36
C ALA A 24 -0.80 19.17 -18.62
N PRO A 25 -1.20 19.56 -19.85
CA PRO A 25 -2.61 19.76 -20.16
C PRO A 25 -3.47 18.56 -19.74
N GLY A 26 -4.40 18.78 -18.79
CA GLY A 26 -5.28 17.74 -18.25
C GLY A 26 -4.67 16.80 -17.20
N ILE A 27 -3.47 17.08 -16.70
CA ILE A 27 -2.80 16.37 -15.59
C ILE A 27 -2.52 17.38 -14.48
N TRP A 28 -3.14 17.20 -13.32
CA TRP A 28 -2.99 18.08 -12.16
C TRP A 28 -2.39 17.36 -10.97
N SER A 29 -1.29 17.88 -10.42
CA SER A 29 -0.82 17.51 -9.08
C SER A 29 -1.60 18.34 -8.06
N VAL A 30 -2.14 17.68 -7.04
CA VAL A 30 -2.95 18.34 -6.01
C VAL A 30 -2.49 17.96 -4.62
N ILE A 31 -2.56 18.92 -3.69
CA ILE A 31 -2.25 18.75 -2.28
C ILE A 31 -3.47 19.14 -1.47
N CYS A 32 -3.89 18.29 -0.55
CA CYS A 32 -4.93 18.51 0.44
C CYS A 32 -4.32 18.55 1.86
N ALA A 33 -5.16 18.59 2.91
CA ALA A 33 -4.66 18.72 4.28
C ALA A 33 -3.81 17.53 4.74
N ASN A 34 -4.17 16.31 4.33
CA ASN A 34 -3.53 15.07 4.80
C ASN A 34 -3.04 14.18 3.66
N HIS A 35 -3.47 14.40 2.44
CA HIS A 35 -3.17 13.59 1.26
C HIS A 35 -3.05 14.45 0.01
N GLY A 36 -2.50 13.86 -1.03
CA GLY A 36 -2.41 14.47 -2.34
C GLY A 36 -2.40 13.42 -3.46
N GLY A 37 -2.04 13.85 -4.65
CA GLY A 37 -1.91 12.94 -5.78
C GLY A 37 -2.11 13.62 -7.12
N ILE A 38 -2.43 12.83 -8.12
CA ILE A 38 -2.67 13.30 -9.50
C ILE A 38 -4.13 13.10 -9.86
N LEU A 39 -4.73 14.17 -10.40
CA LEU A 39 -6.05 14.15 -11.02
C LEU A 39 -5.90 14.23 -12.53
N LEU A 40 -6.57 13.35 -13.25
CA LEU A 40 -6.62 13.36 -14.71
C LEU A 40 -7.94 13.92 -15.21
N SER A 41 -7.90 14.65 -16.34
CA SER A 41 -9.12 14.92 -17.10
C SER A 41 -9.66 13.63 -17.73
N ASP A 42 -10.95 13.62 -18.12
CA ASP A 42 -11.58 12.46 -18.75
C ASP A 42 -10.82 12.01 -20.02
N LEU A 43 -10.32 12.96 -20.80
CA LEU A 43 -9.53 12.67 -22.00
C LEU A 43 -8.19 12.02 -21.65
N ARG A 44 -7.53 12.45 -20.58
CA ARG A 44 -6.30 11.82 -20.10
C ARG A 44 -6.57 10.42 -19.55
N GLN A 45 -7.62 10.27 -18.74
CA GLN A 45 -8.03 8.99 -18.22
C GLN A 45 -8.37 7.99 -19.34
N ALA A 46 -9.07 8.45 -20.37
CA ALA A 46 -9.36 7.61 -21.53
C ALA A 46 -8.11 7.21 -22.33
N ALA A 47 -7.08 8.05 -22.33
CA ALA A 47 -5.81 7.81 -23.02
C ALA A 47 -4.78 7.04 -22.19
N MET A 48 -5.03 6.78 -20.91
CA MET A 48 -4.15 5.95 -20.09
C MET A 48 -4.02 4.54 -20.70
N PRO A 49 -2.78 3.99 -20.75
CA PRO A 49 -2.61 2.59 -21.11
C PRO A 49 -3.45 1.69 -20.18
N GLU A 50 -4.20 0.76 -20.77
CA GLU A 50 -5.16 -0.09 -20.04
C GLU A 50 -4.53 -0.81 -18.83
N ALA A 51 -3.28 -1.23 -18.97
CA ALA A 51 -2.56 -1.89 -17.87
C ALA A 51 -2.28 -0.98 -16.66
N LEU A 52 -2.14 0.33 -16.89
CA LEU A 52 -1.81 1.32 -15.85
C LEU A 52 -3.03 2.10 -15.35
N LYS A 53 -4.15 1.99 -16.06
CA LYS A 53 -5.37 2.72 -15.80
C LYS A 53 -6.07 2.23 -14.53
N LEU A 54 -6.40 3.14 -13.62
CA LEU A 54 -7.30 2.88 -12.48
C LEU A 54 -8.75 3.10 -12.92
N ASP A 55 -9.70 2.65 -12.10
CA ASP A 55 -11.13 2.80 -12.39
C ASP A 55 -11.55 4.28 -12.38
N GLU A 56 -10.98 5.07 -11.46
CA GLU A 56 -11.24 6.50 -11.32
C GLU A 56 -10.03 7.32 -11.82
N PRO A 57 -10.24 8.57 -12.28
CA PRO A 57 -9.18 9.46 -12.77
C PRO A 57 -8.35 10.09 -11.63
N VAL A 58 -8.12 9.33 -10.57
CA VAL A 58 -7.51 9.76 -9.31
C VAL A 58 -6.38 8.80 -8.97
N TYR A 59 -5.17 9.34 -8.78
CA TYR A 59 -3.94 8.59 -8.55
C TYR A 59 -3.24 9.15 -7.31
N GLU A 60 -3.22 8.37 -6.26
CA GLU A 60 -2.74 8.75 -4.94
C GLU A 60 -1.21 8.98 -4.91
N GLU A 61 -0.75 9.87 -4.00
CA GLU A 61 0.63 10.35 -3.93
C GLU A 61 1.66 9.29 -3.49
N ASP A 62 1.27 8.28 -2.72
CA ASP A 62 2.22 7.30 -2.20
C ASP A 62 2.73 6.35 -3.29
N CYS A 63 1.85 5.86 -4.18
CA CYS A 63 2.26 4.88 -5.18
C CYS A 63 1.58 5.01 -6.55
N ASP A 64 0.32 5.51 -6.62
CA ASP A 64 -0.43 5.51 -7.88
C ASP A 64 0.08 6.55 -8.89
N TRP A 65 0.67 7.67 -8.41
CA TRP A 65 1.28 8.70 -9.25
C TRP A 65 2.24 8.12 -10.28
N ALA A 66 2.93 7.03 -9.92
CA ALA A 66 3.89 6.37 -10.79
C ALA A 66 3.24 5.79 -12.06
N LEU A 67 1.98 5.34 -11.96
CA LEU A 67 1.22 4.83 -13.10
C LEU A 67 0.96 5.94 -14.14
N VAL A 68 0.67 7.17 -13.68
CA VAL A 68 0.48 8.32 -14.56
C VAL A 68 1.78 8.72 -15.25
N VAL A 69 2.87 8.78 -14.51
CA VAL A 69 4.21 9.10 -15.06
C VAL A 69 4.59 8.10 -16.13
N LEU A 70 4.41 6.80 -15.90
CA LEU A 70 4.69 5.76 -16.89
C LEU A 70 3.72 5.80 -18.07
N GLY A 71 2.44 6.08 -17.83
CA GLY A 71 1.42 6.17 -18.88
C GLY A 71 1.65 7.30 -19.87
N PHE A 72 2.24 8.42 -19.42
CA PHE A 72 2.56 9.59 -20.23
C PHE A 72 4.07 9.86 -20.31
N GLN A 73 4.89 8.84 -20.13
CA GLN A 73 6.35 8.94 -20.04
C GLN A 73 6.98 9.74 -21.18
N THR A 74 6.58 9.51 -22.42
CA THR A 74 7.15 10.20 -23.61
C THR A 74 6.89 11.72 -23.56
N GLU A 75 5.74 12.12 -23.08
CA GLU A 75 5.38 13.55 -22.97
C GLU A 75 6.08 14.19 -21.75
N LEU A 76 6.04 13.51 -20.60
CA LEU A 76 6.56 14.02 -19.35
C LEU A 76 8.10 14.05 -19.32
N ALA A 77 8.79 13.11 -19.99
CA ALA A 77 10.26 13.09 -20.08
C ALA A 77 10.86 14.35 -20.73
N GLY A 78 10.08 15.12 -21.48
CA GLY A 78 10.48 16.42 -22.04
C GLY A 78 10.23 17.61 -21.10
N ALA A 79 9.56 17.41 -19.98
CA ALA A 79 9.25 18.47 -19.03
C ALA A 79 10.42 18.67 -18.04
N GLU A 80 10.72 19.93 -17.67
CA GLU A 80 11.76 20.26 -16.68
C GLU A 80 11.58 19.55 -15.33
N THR A 81 10.34 19.18 -15.02
CA THR A 81 9.94 18.49 -13.77
C THR A 81 10.20 16.97 -13.78
N CYS A 82 10.51 16.37 -14.92
CA CYS A 82 10.67 14.93 -15.05
C CYS A 82 12.12 14.55 -15.39
N SER A 83 12.99 14.55 -14.37
CA SER A 83 14.36 14.07 -14.52
C SER A 83 14.44 12.57 -14.78
N ALA A 84 15.57 12.08 -15.32
CA ALA A 84 15.82 10.64 -15.47
C ALA A 84 15.71 9.88 -14.14
N GLY A 85 16.13 10.49 -13.02
CA GLY A 85 15.98 9.92 -11.69
C GLY A 85 14.54 9.82 -11.23
N PHE A 86 13.69 10.80 -11.56
CA PHE A 86 12.27 10.76 -11.26
C PHE A 86 11.53 9.68 -12.06
N LEU A 87 11.90 9.52 -13.33
CA LEU A 87 11.36 8.43 -14.15
C LEU A 87 11.76 7.04 -13.61
N GLN A 88 13.03 6.89 -13.20
CA GLN A 88 13.48 5.64 -12.58
C GLN A 88 12.72 5.36 -11.28
N LEU A 89 12.48 6.38 -10.46
CA LEU A 89 11.65 6.26 -9.24
C LEU A 89 10.22 5.80 -9.58
N ALA A 90 9.61 6.32 -10.66
CA ALA A 90 8.30 5.86 -11.09
C ALA A 90 8.30 4.38 -11.51
N HIS A 91 9.33 3.92 -12.23
CA HIS A 91 9.49 2.51 -12.54
C HIS A 91 9.62 1.64 -11.29
N ASP A 92 10.42 2.05 -10.32
CA ASP A 92 10.67 1.28 -9.10
C ASP A 92 9.44 1.28 -8.18
N THR A 93 8.72 2.41 -8.07
CA THR A 93 7.46 2.51 -7.35
C THR A 93 6.40 1.60 -7.97
N ALA A 94 6.21 1.64 -9.29
CA ALA A 94 5.23 0.80 -9.97
C ALA A 94 5.57 -0.71 -9.86
N LYS A 95 6.84 -1.11 -9.93
CA LYS A 95 7.27 -2.50 -9.67
C LYS A 95 6.95 -2.91 -8.23
N CYS A 96 7.22 -2.02 -7.27
CA CYS A 96 7.06 -2.31 -5.85
C CYS A 96 5.58 -2.49 -5.49
N TRP A 97 4.70 -1.59 -5.93
CA TRP A 97 3.32 -1.48 -5.46
C TRP A 97 2.27 -1.97 -6.45
N HIS A 98 2.58 -1.98 -7.76
CA HIS A 98 1.68 -2.40 -8.84
C HIS A 98 2.33 -3.44 -9.76
N PRO A 99 2.94 -4.53 -9.25
CA PRO A 99 3.76 -5.45 -10.04
C PRO A 99 3.03 -6.07 -11.23
N GLU A 100 1.75 -6.44 -11.09
CA GLU A 100 0.98 -7.01 -12.19
C GLU A 100 0.67 -5.98 -13.29
N ARG A 101 0.33 -4.73 -12.90
CA ARG A 101 0.09 -3.63 -13.84
C ARG A 101 1.36 -3.27 -14.58
N TYR A 102 2.48 -3.17 -13.85
CA TYR A 102 3.79 -2.90 -14.42
C TYR A 102 4.21 -3.99 -15.39
N GLY A 103 4.10 -5.25 -15.01
CA GLY A 103 4.43 -6.40 -15.86
C GLY A 103 3.59 -6.44 -17.14
N LYS A 104 2.28 -6.20 -17.05
CA LYS A 104 1.38 -6.08 -18.20
C LYS A 104 1.78 -4.95 -19.14
N HIS A 105 2.16 -3.78 -18.59
CA HIS A 105 2.53 -2.61 -19.37
C HIS A 105 3.85 -2.80 -20.11
N THR A 106 4.84 -3.39 -19.45
CA THR A 106 6.20 -3.54 -19.99
C THR A 106 6.43 -4.85 -20.71
N GLY A 107 5.51 -5.82 -20.59
CA GLY A 107 5.69 -7.19 -21.11
C GLY A 107 6.72 -7.99 -20.29
N SER A 108 7.08 -7.56 -19.08
CA SER A 108 8.11 -8.19 -18.25
C SER A 108 7.52 -8.81 -16.98
N THR A 109 8.19 -9.84 -16.46
CA THR A 109 7.88 -10.39 -15.13
C THR A 109 8.62 -9.59 -14.07
N VAL A 110 7.89 -9.11 -13.04
CA VAL A 110 8.49 -8.44 -11.89
C VAL A 110 9.02 -9.51 -10.93
N ALA A 111 10.29 -9.39 -10.55
CA ALA A 111 10.90 -10.31 -9.59
C ALA A 111 10.35 -10.02 -8.17
N GLU A 112 10.08 -11.10 -7.41
CA GLU A 112 9.50 -11.01 -6.07
C GLU A 112 10.29 -10.08 -5.14
N ASN A 113 11.63 -10.20 -5.15
CA ASN A 113 12.52 -9.41 -4.31
C ASN A 113 12.51 -7.90 -4.62
N THR A 114 11.90 -7.47 -5.73
CA THR A 114 11.76 -6.06 -6.12
C THR A 114 10.36 -5.50 -5.83
N SER A 115 9.45 -6.29 -5.30
CA SER A 115 8.08 -5.87 -5.02
C SER A 115 7.67 -6.19 -3.59
N HIS A 116 7.26 -5.16 -2.84
CA HIS A 116 6.67 -5.34 -1.50
C HIS A 116 5.39 -6.20 -1.58
N ILE A 117 4.55 -5.95 -2.56
CA ILE A 117 3.29 -6.69 -2.77
C ILE A 117 3.56 -8.18 -3.00
N LEU A 118 4.53 -8.53 -3.86
CA LEU A 118 4.83 -9.92 -4.16
C LEU A 118 5.49 -10.62 -2.96
N LYS A 119 6.42 -9.96 -2.26
CA LYS A 119 7.04 -10.50 -1.03
C LYS A 119 6.00 -10.78 0.05
N THR A 120 5.14 -9.80 0.33
CA THR A 120 4.08 -9.93 1.35
C THR A 120 3.11 -11.05 0.98
N ARG A 121 2.71 -11.14 -0.30
CA ARG A 121 1.85 -12.22 -0.81
C ARG A 121 2.49 -13.58 -0.59
N GLN A 122 3.77 -13.75 -0.96
CA GLN A 122 4.47 -15.01 -0.80
C GLN A 122 4.62 -15.37 0.68
N ALA A 123 4.98 -14.41 1.52
CA ALA A 123 5.08 -14.63 2.96
C ALA A 123 3.76 -15.12 3.57
N TYR A 124 2.61 -14.57 3.15
CA TYR A 124 1.31 -15.07 3.59
C TYR A 124 0.98 -16.47 3.04
N ILE A 125 1.33 -16.77 1.79
CA ILE A 125 1.14 -18.10 1.19
C ILE A 125 1.93 -19.14 1.95
N ASP A 126 3.18 -18.88 2.28
CA ASP A 126 4.07 -19.78 3.03
C ASP A 126 3.61 -19.98 4.48
N ALA A 127 2.83 -19.03 5.01
CA ALA A 127 2.30 -19.06 6.36
C ALA A 127 0.85 -19.60 6.45
N ILE A 128 0.27 -20.14 5.39
CA ILE A 128 -1.08 -20.74 5.45
C ILE A 128 -1.10 -21.84 6.53
N GLY A 129 -2.13 -21.84 7.38
CA GLY A 129 -2.29 -22.72 8.51
C GLY A 129 -1.53 -22.28 9.79
N GLN A 130 -0.74 -21.21 9.75
CA GLN A 130 -0.03 -20.65 10.89
C GLN A 130 -0.73 -19.42 11.47
N TYR A 131 -0.47 -19.14 12.75
CA TYR A 131 -0.92 -17.89 13.39
C TYR A 131 -0.02 -16.73 12.98
N CYS A 132 -0.62 -15.71 12.38
CA CYS A 132 0.04 -14.48 11.97
C CYS A 132 -0.53 -13.28 12.74
N THR A 133 0.33 -12.37 13.15
CA THR A 133 -0.07 -11.14 13.84
C THR A 133 -0.99 -10.31 12.94
N THR A 134 -2.16 -9.94 13.48
CA THR A 134 -3.15 -9.07 12.84
C THR A 134 -3.21 -7.69 13.48
N SER A 135 -2.80 -7.58 14.75
CA SER A 135 -2.78 -6.31 15.48
C SER A 135 -1.65 -6.32 16.50
N ALA A 136 -1.08 -5.14 16.79
CA ALA A 136 0.02 -4.99 17.73
C ALA A 136 -0.13 -3.72 18.58
N TRP A 137 0.31 -3.81 19.83
CA TRP A 137 0.34 -2.72 20.80
C TRP A 137 1.72 -2.63 21.44
N GLY A 138 2.21 -1.42 21.58
CA GLY A 138 3.44 -1.16 22.32
C GLY A 138 3.22 -1.17 23.84
N ASP A 139 4.30 -0.98 24.57
CA ASP A 139 4.33 -0.88 26.04
C ASP A 139 3.63 0.35 26.64
N TRP A 140 3.03 1.18 25.82
CA TRP A 140 2.07 2.23 26.21
C TRP A 140 0.67 1.67 26.53
N ALA A 141 0.35 0.46 26.09
CA ALA A 141 -0.91 -0.18 26.41
C ALA A 141 -0.81 -0.85 27.81
N GLU A 142 -1.78 -0.59 28.68
CA GLU A 142 -1.78 -1.01 30.09
C GLU A 142 -1.51 -2.53 30.30
N TRP A 143 -1.92 -3.35 29.36
CA TRP A 143 -1.75 -4.80 29.43
C TRP A 143 -0.41 -5.31 28.85
N VAL A 144 0.42 -4.44 28.28
CA VAL A 144 1.70 -4.79 27.66
C VAL A 144 2.84 -4.41 28.62
N PRO A 145 3.63 -5.37 29.11
CA PRO A 145 4.78 -5.06 29.96
C PRO A 145 5.83 -4.22 29.23
N GLU A 146 6.59 -3.45 29.98
CA GLU A 146 7.72 -2.66 29.46
C GLU A 146 8.70 -3.57 28.69
N GLY A 147 9.19 -3.10 27.54
CA GLY A 147 10.10 -3.85 26.67
C GLY A 147 9.45 -4.95 25.85
N LYS A 148 8.13 -5.10 25.91
CA LYS A 148 7.35 -6.04 25.10
C LYS A 148 6.49 -5.33 24.04
N THR A 149 6.06 -6.09 23.06
CA THR A 149 4.98 -5.79 22.12
C THR A 149 3.91 -6.84 22.32
N GLY A 150 2.70 -6.40 22.64
CA GLY A 150 1.54 -7.28 22.72
C GLY A 150 0.93 -7.46 21.35
N VAL A 151 0.59 -8.68 20.95
CA VAL A 151 0.02 -8.97 19.64
C VAL A 151 -1.23 -9.83 19.74
N ILE A 152 -2.16 -9.60 18.81
CA ILE A 152 -3.22 -10.55 18.48
C ILE A 152 -2.83 -11.24 17.18
N ALA A 153 -2.91 -12.56 17.16
CA ALA A 153 -2.62 -13.38 16.00
C ALA A 153 -3.80 -14.27 15.66
N ARG A 154 -4.05 -14.45 14.36
CA ARG A 154 -5.10 -15.33 13.82
C ARG A 154 -4.50 -16.31 12.82
N LYS A 155 -5.08 -17.51 12.73
CA LYS A 155 -4.63 -18.52 11.78
C LYS A 155 -5.02 -18.12 10.36
N ILE A 156 -4.04 -18.14 9.43
CA ILE A 156 -4.29 -17.89 8.01
C ILE A 156 -4.96 -19.13 7.42
N LEU A 157 -6.14 -18.94 6.79
CA LEU A 157 -6.89 -20.00 6.10
C LEU A 157 -6.58 -20.06 4.61
N ALA A 158 -6.50 -18.90 3.97
CA ALA A 158 -6.25 -18.77 2.54
C ALA A 158 -5.68 -17.39 2.23
N VAL A 159 -5.08 -17.25 1.05
CA VAL A 159 -4.60 -15.96 0.49
C VAL A 159 -5.21 -15.80 -0.89
N ASN A 160 -5.84 -14.66 -1.16
CA ASN A 160 -6.43 -14.40 -2.46
C ASN A 160 -5.40 -13.93 -3.49
N HIS A 161 -5.81 -13.73 -4.75
CA HIS A 161 -4.94 -13.29 -5.83
C HIS A 161 -4.31 -11.89 -5.61
N LEU A 162 -4.92 -11.06 -4.76
CA LEU A 162 -4.38 -9.74 -4.36
C LEU A 162 -3.41 -9.82 -3.17
N GLY A 163 -3.07 -11.03 -2.70
CA GLY A 163 -2.19 -11.22 -1.54
C GLY A 163 -2.86 -10.95 -0.19
N ARG A 164 -4.18 -10.81 -0.15
CA ARG A 164 -4.92 -10.56 1.10
C ARG A 164 -5.27 -11.88 1.77
N PRO A 165 -4.87 -12.09 3.04
CA PRO A 165 -5.18 -13.30 3.78
C PRO A 165 -6.63 -13.30 4.28
N THR A 166 -7.21 -14.49 4.37
CA THR A 166 -8.42 -14.79 5.11
C THR A 166 -8.04 -15.53 6.38
N TYR A 167 -8.61 -15.13 7.52
CA TYR A 167 -8.25 -15.66 8.82
C TYR A 167 -9.37 -16.50 9.43
N ALA A 168 -9.01 -17.44 10.30
CA ALA A 168 -9.93 -18.10 11.21
C ALA A 168 -10.46 -17.12 12.27
N ASP A 169 -11.57 -17.48 12.95
CA ASP A 169 -12.16 -16.64 13.99
C ASP A 169 -11.45 -16.72 15.32
N ASP A 170 -10.70 -17.79 15.55
CA ASP A 170 -9.92 -17.98 16.79
C ASP A 170 -8.71 -17.04 16.84
N GLU A 171 -8.53 -16.41 17.99
CA GLU A 171 -7.47 -15.44 18.25
C GLU A 171 -6.54 -15.95 19.35
N LEU A 172 -5.24 -15.74 19.17
CA LEU A 172 -4.22 -15.88 20.21
C LEU A 172 -3.71 -14.50 20.60
N CYS A 173 -3.56 -14.28 21.90
CA CYS A 173 -2.85 -13.12 22.43
C CYS A 173 -1.46 -13.54 22.88
N ALA A 174 -0.44 -12.80 22.48
CA ALA A 174 0.95 -13.11 22.82
C ALA A 174 1.77 -11.84 23.08
N LEU A 175 2.86 -12.02 23.84
CA LEU A 175 3.89 -11.02 24.06
C LEU A 175 5.16 -11.42 23.29
N ILE A 176 5.73 -10.46 22.58
CA ILE A 176 7.00 -10.59 21.85
C ILE A 176 7.96 -9.54 22.38
N ASP A 177 9.23 -9.86 22.52
CA ASP A 177 10.22 -8.83 22.87
C ASP A 177 10.24 -7.72 21.82
N LYS A 178 10.24 -6.47 22.29
CA LYS A 178 10.11 -5.26 21.44
C LYS A 178 11.17 -5.23 20.33
N HIS A 179 12.40 -5.62 20.63
CA HIS A 179 13.49 -5.67 19.65
C HIS A 179 13.28 -6.81 18.62
N VAL A 180 12.73 -7.94 19.03
CA VAL A 180 12.40 -9.07 18.12
C VAL A 180 11.27 -8.64 17.18
N TYR A 181 10.22 -8.02 17.72
CA TYR A 181 9.12 -7.53 16.90
C TYR A 181 9.55 -6.40 15.94
N ALA A 182 10.47 -5.52 16.36
CA ALA A 182 11.02 -4.46 15.51
C ALA A 182 11.83 -5.02 14.33
N ALA A 183 12.51 -6.15 14.51
CA ALA A 183 13.31 -6.82 13.48
C ALA A 183 12.49 -7.76 12.56
N ARG A 184 11.15 -7.74 12.66
CA ARG A 184 10.27 -8.61 11.85
C ARG A 184 10.42 -8.36 10.36
N GLY A 185 10.14 -9.41 9.57
CA GLY A 185 10.02 -9.32 8.11
C GLY A 185 8.66 -8.74 7.65
N GLU A 186 8.22 -9.13 6.47
CA GLU A 186 6.97 -8.66 5.85
C GLU A 186 5.73 -8.96 6.71
N ILE A 187 5.72 -10.11 7.38
CA ILE A 187 4.67 -10.54 8.31
C ILE A 187 5.30 -11.14 9.57
N THR A 188 4.54 -11.22 10.66
CA THR A 188 4.99 -11.87 11.89
C THR A 188 4.23 -13.17 12.10
N VAL A 189 4.89 -14.31 11.91
CA VAL A 189 4.34 -15.64 12.15
C VAL A 189 4.79 -16.10 13.52
N LEU A 190 3.86 -16.47 14.41
CA LEU A 190 4.19 -16.84 15.80
C LEU A 190 5.09 -18.07 15.87
N ARG A 191 4.89 -19.08 15.00
CA ARG A 191 5.76 -20.26 14.93
C ARG A 191 7.25 -19.91 14.84
N ASP A 192 7.57 -18.86 14.07
CA ASP A 192 8.94 -18.48 13.71
C ASP A 192 9.49 -17.34 14.59
N THR A 193 8.67 -16.85 15.53
CA THR A 193 8.97 -15.68 16.38
C THR A 193 8.95 -16.09 17.85
N PRO A 194 10.01 -15.89 18.64
CA PRO A 194 9.97 -16.11 20.09
C PRO A 194 8.86 -15.28 20.74
N HIS A 195 7.94 -15.96 21.45
CA HIS A 195 6.77 -15.30 22.04
C HIS A 195 6.29 -16.04 23.30
N GLU A 196 5.48 -15.36 24.11
CA GLU A 196 4.77 -15.90 25.25
C GLU A 196 3.26 -15.75 25.01
N ILE A 197 2.52 -16.87 25.04
CA ILE A 197 1.05 -16.82 24.92
C ILE A 197 0.47 -16.38 26.28
N ILE A 198 -0.40 -15.38 26.23
CA ILE A 198 -1.11 -14.87 27.42
C ILE A 198 -2.62 -14.96 27.24
N PRO A 199 -3.39 -14.96 28.33
CA PRO A 199 -4.85 -14.81 28.25
C PRO A 199 -5.25 -13.51 27.54
N MET A 200 -6.35 -13.54 26.78
CA MET A 200 -6.89 -12.35 26.13
C MET A 200 -7.23 -11.28 27.19
N PRO A 201 -6.59 -10.08 27.12
CA PRO A 201 -6.87 -8.96 28.04
C PRO A 201 -8.36 -8.56 28.01
N GLU A 202 -8.90 -8.17 29.18
CA GLU A 202 -10.31 -7.77 29.25
C GLU A 202 -10.63 -6.55 28.38
N SER A 203 -9.70 -5.62 28.26
CA SER A 203 -9.81 -4.42 27.43
C SER A 203 -9.99 -4.72 25.94
N LEU A 204 -9.57 -5.90 25.48
CA LEU A 204 -9.67 -6.35 24.09
C LEU A 204 -10.86 -7.28 23.84
N ARG A 205 -11.55 -7.74 24.90
CA ARG A 205 -12.74 -8.59 24.75
C ARG A 205 -13.91 -7.77 24.20
N PRO A 206 -14.68 -8.32 23.25
CA PRO A 206 -15.90 -7.68 22.79
C PRO A 206 -16.82 -7.37 23.98
N LYS A 207 -17.23 -6.12 24.13
CA LYS A 207 -18.24 -5.78 25.14
C LYS A 207 -19.50 -6.56 24.78
N ARG A 208 -19.96 -7.48 25.65
CA ARG A 208 -21.27 -8.10 25.51
C ARG A 208 -22.29 -6.98 25.58
N ILE A 209 -22.94 -6.71 24.47
CA ILE A 209 -24.12 -5.87 24.44
C ILE A 209 -25.21 -6.67 25.18
N ALA A 210 -25.60 -6.18 26.35
CA ALA A 210 -26.67 -6.76 27.14
C ALA A 210 -28.02 -6.47 26.49
#